data_51ded06edd79eb558bfc32d4cef161b5
#
_entry.id   51ded06edd79eb558bfc32d4cef161b5
#
_cell.length_a   1.000
_cell.length_b   1.000
_cell.length_c   1.000
_cell.angle_alpha   90.00
_cell.angle_beta   90.00
_cell.angle_gamma   90.00
#
_symmetry.space_group_name_H-M   'P 1'
#
loop_
_entity.id
_entity.type
_entity.pdbx_description
1 polymer ?
#
loop_
_entity_poly.entity_id
_entity_poly.type
_entity_poly.pdbx_seq_one_letter_code
_entity_poly.pdbx_strand_id
1 'polypeptide(L)'
;MIPLILSGCGLVMISSLSLRNSMAGGNPYTAPLRQFQFIGVGLTLMMICLAWPSQSVRKHSGKLFALAFFLLVITAIPGIGIKVGGARRWLSLVMIRFQPLELALFAVPIFMADRLTDEDSLTKRGNFHSFVRPTLFVIAMMGIPLMLQPNLGGTLIIVAICFVMHIERRGWKYPIWGVIAGLGLLALVIMIAPYRMRRFDAFWDPWSDPTNTGYQIIQGLVAFANGSLTGVGIGKGLQEEIYLPESDTDYIFPAIGEEFGLVGTMFLLMLYALWTWRVYYIYRDAKTPFTKSLALGLTASVIFPMFVNVAGVTKLMPLSGIPMPFLSAGGSSMMFMWAKIGLLMSIKMENKNK
;
A
#
# COMPACT_ATOMS: atom_id res chain seq x y z
N MET A 1 16.61 -10.11 2.15
CA MET A 1 17.49 -9.06 2.68
C MET A 1 16.97 -7.66 2.42
N ILE A 2 16.62 -7.24 1.17
CA ILE A 2 16.16 -5.86 0.89
C ILE A 2 14.98 -5.40 1.78
N PRO A 3 13.89 -6.17 1.97
CA PRO A 3 12.81 -5.76 2.88
C PRO A 3 13.24 -5.56 4.33
N LEU A 4 14.24 -6.33 4.81
CA LEU A 4 14.81 -6.13 6.13
C LEU A 4 15.55 -4.79 6.24
N ILE A 5 16.32 -4.43 5.22
CA ILE A 5 17.01 -3.13 5.16
C ILE A 5 15.98 -2.00 5.16
N LEU A 6 14.92 -2.09 4.34
CA LEU A 6 13.84 -1.10 4.32
C LEU A 6 13.15 -0.97 5.69
N SER A 7 12.80 -2.10 6.32
CA SER A 7 12.19 -2.07 7.68
C SER A 7 13.14 -1.53 8.74
N GLY A 8 14.46 -1.78 8.61
CA GLY A 8 15.48 -1.20 9.45
C GLY A 8 15.61 0.32 9.28
N CYS A 9 15.62 0.81 8.03
CA CYS A 9 15.58 2.25 7.75
C CYS A 9 14.33 2.90 8.33
N GLY A 10 13.15 2.27 8.17
CA GLY A 10 11.91 2.75 8.77
C GLY A 10 11.97 2.82 10.30
N LEU A 11 12.55 1.79 10.94
CA LEU A 11 12.72 1.78 12.40
C LEU A 11 13.66 2.89 12.88
N VAL A 12 14.76 3.15 12.17
CA VAL A 12 15.69 4.25 12.47
C VAL A 12 14.96 5.59 12.36
N MET A 13 14.21 5.82 11.28
CA MET A 13 13.44 7.06 11.09
C MET A 13 12.38 7.26 12.18
N ILE A 14 11.59 6.23 12.47
CA ILE A 14 10.57 6.31 13.54
C ILE A 14 11.24 6.56 14.89
N SER A 15 12.44 6.04 15.13
CA SER A 15 13.21 6.30 16.34
C SER A 15 13.68 7.76 16.40
N SER A 16 14.18 8.31 15.29
CA SER A 16 14.58 9.71 15.16
C SER A 16 13.41 10.65 15.49
N LEU A 17 12.28 10.45 14.82
CA LEU A 17 11.04 11.22 15.04
C LEU A 17 10.52 11.12 16.48
N SER A 18 10.65 9.94 17.12
CA SER A 18 10.13 9.70 18.47
C SER A 18 10.98 10.29 19.57
N LEU A 19 12.29 10.39 19.39
CA LEU A 19 13.20 10.96 20.40
C LEU A 19 12.86 12.42 20.71
N ARG A 20 12.42 13.17 19.73
CA ARG A 20 12.05 14.58 19.88
C ARG A 20 10.62 14.78 20.39
N ASN A 21 9.67 13.94 20.04
CA ASN A 21 8.34 13.92 20.65
C ASN A 21 8.38 13.72 22.17
N SER A 22 9.50 13.19 22.72
CA SER A 22 9.70 13.07 24.18
C SER A 22 9.93 14.39 24.87
N MET A 23 10.40 15.42 24.17
CA MET A 23 10.52 16.76 24.75
C MET A 23 9.16 17.37 25.11
N ALA A 24 8.08 16.84 24.54
CA ALA A 24 6.70 17.17 24.90
C ALA A 24 6.12 16.30 26.05
N GLY A 25 6.95 15.53 26.78
CA GLY A 25 6.56 14.74 27.95
C GLY A 25 6.10 13.31 27.67
N GLY A 26 6.26 12.81 26.42
CA GLY A 26 5.96 11.42 26.05
C GLY A 26 7.18 10.47 26.18
N ASN A 27 6.93 9.16 26.26
CA ASN A 27 8.02 8.17 26.24
C ASN A 27 8.54 7.98 24.79
N PRO A 28 9.81 8.30 24.48
CA PRO A 28 10.38 8.25 23.12
C PRO A 28 10.44 6.84 22.54
N TYR A 29 10.44 5.82 23.37
CA TYR A 29 10.60 4.44 22.93
C TYR A 29 9.29 3.77 22.54
N THR A 30 8.13 4.38 22.77
CA THR A 30 6.81 3.75 22.57
C THR A 30 6.57 3.42 21.09
N ALA A 31 6.80 4.34 20.17
CA ALA A 31 6.57 4.12 18.74
C ALA A 31 7.61 3.17 18.12
N PRO A 32 8.94 3.33 18.36
CA PRO A 32 9.94 2.39 17.86
C PRO A 32 9.74 0.97 18.39
N LEU A 33 9.44 0.80 19.68
CA LEU A 33 9.20 -0.52 20.28
C LEU A 33 7.98 -1.20 19.66
N ARG A 34 6.91 -0.42 19.47
CA ARG A 34 5.70 -0.91 18.80
C ARG A 34 5.98 -1.34 17.36
N GLN A 35 6.74 -0.55 16.61
CA GLN A 35 7.14 -0.89 15.24
C GLN A 35 8.00 -2.15 15.21
N PHE A 36 8.96 -2.28 16.11
CA PHE A 36 9.80 -3.48 16.27
C PHE A 36 8.95 -4.73 16.56
N GLN A 37 7.96 -4.63 17.45
CA GLN A 37 7.02 -5.72 17.75
C GLN A 37 6.23 -6.14 16.49
N PHE A 38 5.75 -5.17 15.68
CA PHE A 38 5.02 -5.49 14.46
C PHE A 38 5.92 -6.09 13.36
N ILE A 39 7.19 -5.72 13.30
CA ILE A 39 8.17 -6.41 12.45
C ILE A 39 8.32 -7.87 12.91
N GLY A 40 8.43 -8.14 14.20
CA GLY A 40 8.52 -9.49 14.76
C GLY A 40 7.30 -10.36 14.42
N VAL A 41 6.08 -9.81 14.63
CA VAL A 41 4.83 -10.48 14.21
C VAL A 41 4.77 -10.68 12.69
N GLY A 42 5.21 -9.68 11.93
CA GLY A 42 5.29 -9.77 10.45
C GLY A 42 6.23 -10.89 10.00
N LEU A 43 7.41 -11.02 10.60
CA LEU A 43 8.36 -12.11 10.31
C LEU A 43 7.77 -13.48 10.66
N THR A 44 7.02 -13.58 11.74
CA THR A 44 6.29 -14.83 12.08
C THR A 44 5.26 -15.17 11.00
N LEU A 45 4.46 -14.18 10.56
CA LEU A 45 3.52 -14.38 9.44
C LEU A 45 4.24 -14.71 8.13
N MET A 46 5.40 -14.12 7.89
CA MET A 46 6.26 -14.48 6.75
C MET A 46 6.62 -15.97 6.78
N MET A 47 7.04 -16.50 7.91
CA MET A 47 7.39 -17.92 8.05
C MET A 47 6.18 -18.83 7.84
N ILE A 48 5.01 -18.46 8.36
CA ILE A 48 3.75 -19.19 8.12
C ILE A 48 3.42 -19.19 6.61
N CYS A 49 3.47 -18.03 5.96
CA CYS A 49 3.18 -17.90 4.54
C CYS A 49 4.24 -18.60 3.66
N LEU A 50 5.51 -18.64 4.09
CA LEU A 50 6.57 -19.39 3.43
C LEU A 50 6.27 -20.89 3.40
N ALA A 51 5.77 -21.44 4.50
CA ALA A 51 5.38 -22.84 4.61
C ALA A 51 4.04 -23.17 3.93
N TRP A 52 3.32 -22.17 3.41
CA TRP A 52 2.00 -22.35 2.81
C TRP A 52 2.13 -22.67 1.30
N PRO A 53 1.82 -23.92 0.86
CA PRO A 53 1.94 -24.31 -0.54
C PRO A 53 0.99 -23.52 -1.44
N SER A 54 1.45 -23.18 -2.65
CA SER A 54 0.66 -22.39 -3.61
C SER A 54 -0.70 -23.00 -3.96
N GLN A 55 -0.79 -24.32 -4.05
CA GLN A 55 -2.06 -25.01 -4.26
C GLN A 55 -3.04 -24.81 -3.11
N SER A 56 -2.56 -24.84 -1.85
CA SER A 56 -3.39 -24.58 -0.68
C SER A 56 -3.83 -23.11 -0.64
N VAL A 57 -2.93 -22.17 -0.97
CA VAL A 57 -3.25 -20.74 -1.12
C VAL A 57 -4.37 -20.56 -2.15
N ARG A 58 -4.26 -21.21 -3.31
CA ARG A 58 -5.29 -21.19 -4.36
C ARG A 58 -6.64 -21.69 -3.84
N LYS A 59 -6.66 -22.82 -3.14
CA LYS A 59 -7.90 -23.42 -2.57
C LYS A 59 -8.61 -22.49 -1.59
N HIS A 60 -7.87 -21.63 -0.87
CA HIS A 60 -8.43 -20.71 0.11
C HIS A 60 -8.66 -19.28 -0.44
N SER A 61 -8.41 -19.04 -1.74
CA SER A 61 -8.52 -17.72 -2.39
C SER A 61 -9.88 -17.06 -2.14
N GLY A 62 -10.98 -17.79 -2.34
CA GLY A 62 -12.34 -17.29 -2.13
C GLY A 62 -12.66 -16.98 -0.68
N LYS A 63 -12.15 -17.79 0.28
CA LYS A 63 -12.37 -17.55 1.72
C LYS A 63 -11.63 -16.29 2.19
N LEU A 64 -10.38 -16.10 1.76
CA LEU A 64 -9.59 -14.91 2.07
C LEU A 64 -10.23 -13.64 1.48
N PHE A 65 -10.70 -13.72 0.24
CA PHE A 65 -11.40 -12.62 -0.42
C PHE A 65 -12.70 -12.26 0.31
N ALA A 66 -13.52 -13.26 0.66
CA ALA A 66 -14.76 -13.05 1.40
C ALA A 66 -14.51 -12.46 2.79
N LEU A 67 -13.47 -12.91 3.50
CA LEU A 67 -13.07 -12.34 4.78
C LEU A 67 -12.65 -10.88 4.64
N ALA A 68 -11.81 -10.55 3.65
CA ALA A 68 -11.39 -9.18 3.41
C ALA A 68 -12.58 -8.26 3.08
N PHE A 69 -13.50 -8.71 2.21
CA PHE A 69 -14.73 -8.00 1.89
C PHE A 69 -15.60 -7.75 3.13
N PHE A 70 -15.85 -8.79 3.92
CA PHE A 70 -16.66 -8.71 5.13
C PHE A 70 -16.08 -7.71 6.15
N LEU A 71 -14.76 -7.75 6.37
CA LEU A 71 -14.09 -6.81 7.28
C LEU A 71 -14.11 -5.37 6.74
N LEU A 72 -14.00 -5.17 5.44
CA LEU A 72 -14.16 -3.85 4.83
C LEU A 72 -15.59 -3.31 5.03
N VAL A 73 -16.61 -4.14 4.83
CA VAL A 73 -18.02 -3.74 5.03
C VAL A 73 -18.27 -3.39 6.50
N ILE A 74 -17.85 -4.24 7.42
CA ILE A 74 -18.03 -4.00 8.86
C ILE A 74 -17.37 -2.70 9.30
N THR A 75 -16.18 -2.39 8.78
CA THR A 75 -15.46 -1.16 9.13
C THR A 75 -16.20 0.09 8.68
N ALA A 76 -17.00 0.02 7.61
CA ALA A 76 -17.82 1.14 7.16
C ALA A 76 -19.02 1.43 8.11
N ILE A 77 -19.45 0.45 8.94
CA ILE A 77 -20.60 0.59 9.82
C ILE A 77 -20.31 1.55 10.98
N PRO A 78 -21.18 2.56 11.21
CA PRO A 78 -21.09 3.42 12.39
C PRO A 78 -21.13 2.62 13.70
N GLY A 79 -20.24 2.94 14.63
CA GLY A 79 -20.15 2.25 15.93
C GLY A 79 -19.16 1.08 15.97
N ILE A 80 -18.80 0.46 14.82
CA ILE A 80 -17.83 -0.63 14.76
C ILE A 80 -16.47 -0.10 14.28
N GLY A 81 -16.45 0.63 13.15
CA GLY A 81 -15.23 1.22 12.63
C GLY A 81 -14.76 2.43 13.40
N ILE A 82 -13.47 2.48 13.77
CA ILE A 82 -12.86 3.62 14.44
C ILE A 82 -12.68 4.75 13.43
N LYS A 83 -13.14 5.95 13.79
CA LYS A 83 -12.99 7.16 12.99
C LYS A 83 -11.66 7.83 13.30
N VAL A 84 -10.76 7.91 12.32
CA VAL A 84 -9.49 8.63 12.39
C VAL A 84 -9.40 9.55 11.17
N GLY A 85 -9.03 10.82 11.38
CA GLY A 85 -8.93 11.78 10.28
C GLY A 85 -10.23 11.96 9.47
N GLY A 86 -11.39 11.83 10.12
CA GLY A 86 -12.71 11.98 9.46
C GLY A 86 -13.22 10.70 8.74
N ALA A 87 -12.44 9.65 8.62
CA ALA A 87 -12.79 8.40 7.93
C ALA A 87 -12.74 7.18 8.86
N ARG A 88 -13.65 6.21 8.63
CA ARG A 88 -13.68 4.94 9.37
C ARG A 88 -12.92 3.88 8.59
N ARG A 89 -11.66 3.64 8.94
CA ARG A 89 -10.75 2.74 8.20
C ARG A 89 -10.12 1.66 9.07
N TRP A 90 -10.38 1.69 10.38
CA TRP A 90 -9.71 0.85 11.37
C TRP A 90 -10.72 0.07 12.20
N LEU A 91 -10.35 -1.16 12.57
CA LEU A 91 -11.05 -1.97 13.56
C LEU A 91 -10.20 -2.06 14.83
N SER A 92 -10.83 -2.01 16.01
CA SER A 92 -10.17 -2.31 17.27
C SER A 92 -10.21 -3.81 17.50
N LEU A 93 -9.07 -4.46 17.51
CA LEU A 93 -8.90 -5.84 17.91
C LEU A 93 -8.17 -5.86 19.26
N VAL A 94 -8.93 -5.68 20.34
CA VAL A 94 -8.47 -5.69 21.76
C VAL A 94 -7.22 -4.81 22.01
N MET A 95 -6.07 -5.15 21.46
CA MET A 95 -4.78 -4.44 21.66
C MET A 95 -4.19 -3.81 20.39
N ILE A 96 -4.76 -4.09 19.22
CA ILE A 96 -4.19 -3.72 17.92
C ILE A 96 -5.26 -3.00 17.09
N ARG A 97 -4.89 -1.88 16.47
CA ARG A 97 -5.71 -1.27 15.41
C ARG A 97 -5.42 -2.00 14.10
N PHE A 98 -6.42 -2.68 13.58
CA PHE A 98 -6.34 -3.45 12.36
C PHE A 98 -6.96 -2.67 11.19
N GLN A 99 -6.26 -2.61 10.06
CA GLN A 99 -6.76 -1.97 8.84
C GLN A 99 -7.15 -3.05 7.81
N PRO A 100 -8.45 -3.25 7.53
CA PRO A 100 -8.91 -4.27 6.59
C PRO A 100 -8.42 -4.10 5.15
N LEU A 101 -8.07 -2.88 4.74
CA LEU A 101 -7.45 -2.64 3.44
C LEU A 101 -6.18 -3.48 3.23
N GLU A 102 -5.35 -3.64 4.26
CA GLU A 102 -4.10 -4.41 4.15
C GLU A 102 -4.35 -5.90 3.87
N LEU A 103 -5.39 -6.45 4.51
CA LEU A 103 -5.85 -7.79 4.18
C LEU A 103 -6.41 -7.85 2.75
N ALA A 104 -7.13 -6.83 2.28
CA ALA A 104 -7.62 -6.77 0.91
C ALA A 104 -6.47 -6.72 -0.10
N LEU A 105 -5.41 -5.93 0.17
CA LEU A 105 -4.20 -5.87 -0.66
C LEU A 105 -3.38 -7.18 -0.67
N PHE A 106 -3.62 -8.06 0.30
CA PHE A 106 -3.08 -9.43 0.32
C PHE A 106 -4.00 -10.43 -0.39
N ALA A 107 -5.31 -10.38 -0.14
CA ALA A 107 -6.29 -11.35 -0.64
C ALA A 107 -6.65 -11.15 -2.12
N VAL A 108 -6.70 -9.89 -2.60
CA VAL A 108 -7.05 -9.58 -4.00
C VAL A 108 -6.09 -10.21 -5.00
N PRO A 109 -4.74 -10.09 -4.86
CA PRO A 109 -3.81 -10.80 -5.74
C PRO A 109 -4.03 -12.31 -5.79
N ILE A 110 -4.29 -12.94 -4.64
CA ILE A 110 -4.53 -14.39 -4.54
C ILE A 110 -5.81 -14.78 -5.30
N PHE A 111 -6.89 -14.06 -5.05
CA PHE A 111 -8.18 -14.31 -5.68
C PHE A 111 -8.13 -14.05 -7.20
N MET A 112 -7.53 -12.94 -7.62
CA MET A 112 -7.38 -12.61 -9.05
C MET A 112 -6.52 -13.64 -9.76
N ALA A 113 -5.39 -14.07 -9.18
CA ALA A 113 -4.55 -15.13 -9.75
C ALA A 113 -5.35 -16.42 -9.97
N ASP A 114 -6.17 -16.83 -9.01
CA ASP A 114 -7.05 -18.01 -9.16
C ASP A 114 -8.04 -17.82 -10.29
N ARG A 115 -8.79 -16.71 -10.32
CA ARG A 115 -9.85 -16.47 -11.31
C ARG A 115 -9.35 -16.24 -12.73
N LEU A 116 -8.20 -15.59 -12.89
CA LEU A 116 -7.61 -15.34 -14.21
C LEU A 116 -6.88 -16.57 -14.79
N THR A 117 -6.65 -17.61 -14.00
CA THR A 117 -5.94 -18.83 -14.42
C THR A 117 -6.80 -20.10 -14.34
N ASP A 118 -8.10 -19.97 -14.16
CA ASP A 118 -9.04 -21.07 -14.19
C ASP A 118 -9.30 -21.52 -15.63
N GLU A 119 -8.71 -22.68 -16.02
CA GLU A 119 -8.73 -23.21 -17.37
C GLU A 119 -10.11 -23.67 -17.82
N ASP A 120 -10.95 -24.17 -16.91
CA ASP A 120 -12.33 -24.59 -17.22
C ASP A 120 -13.23 -23.41 -17.63
N SER A 121 -12.96 -22.25 -17.09
CA SER A 121 -13.66 -21.02 -17.47
C SER A 121 -13.19 -20.48 -18.84
N LEU A 122 -11.95 -20.79 -19.24
CA LEU A 122 -11.33 -20.30 -20.47
C LEU A 122 -11.88 -20.95 -21.73
N THR A 123 -12.22 -22.25 -21.67
CA THR A 123 -12.65 -23.05 -22.83
C THR A 123 -14.16 -22.97 -23.06
N LYS A 124 -14.96 -22.77 -22.01
CA LYS A 124 -16.42 -22.82 -22.06
C LYS A 124 -17.13 -21.48 -22.14
N ARG A 125 -16.48 -20.38 -21.81
CA ARG A 125 -17.09 -19.05 -21.72
C ARG A 125 -16.22 -18.05 -22.47
N GLY A 126 -16.82 -17.23 -23.34
CA GLY A 126 -16.10 -16.21 -24.12
C GLY A 126 -15.26 -15.25 -23.25
N ASN A 127 -14.31 -14.55 -23.86
CA ASN A 127 -13.32 -13.69 -23.20
C ASN A 127 -13.90 -12.70 -22.18
N PHE A 128 -15.10 -12.18 -22.42
CA PHE A 128 -15.75 -11.25 -21.48
C PHE A 128 -16.08 -11.92 -20.14
N HIS A 129 -16.71 -13.11 -20.17
CA HIS A 129 -17.13 -13.81 -18.94
C HIS A 129 -15.93 -14.35 -18.14
N SER A 130 -14.88 -14.76 -18.83
CA SER A 130 -13.72 -15.39 -18.18
C SER A 130 -12.75 -14.38 -17.55
N PHE A 131 -12.71 -13.14 -18.02
CA PHE A 131 -11.66 -12.18 -17.62
C PHE A 131 -12.20 -10.83 -17.17
N VAL A 132 -13.09 -10.21 -17.95
CA VAL A 132 -13.62 -8.89 -17.62
C VAL A 132 -14.53 -8.98 -16.41
N ARG A 133 -15.40 -9.97 -16.36
CA ARG A 133 -16.34 -10.17 -15.25
C ARG A 133 -15.65 -10.38 -13.89
N PRO A 134 -14.63 -11.28 -13.72
CA PRO A 134 -13.91 -11.40 -12.46
C PRO A 134 -13.22 -10.11 -12.04
N THR A 135 -12.59 -9.40 -12.98
CA THR A 135 -11.91 -8.13 -12.71
C THR A 135 -12.90 -7.07 -12.22
N LEU A 136 -14.02 -6.87 -12.93
CA LEU A 136 -15.07 -5.93 -12.52
C LEU A 136 -15.71 -6.34 -11.19
N PHE A 137 -15.91 -7.65 -10.96
CA PHE A 137 -16.44 -8.16 -9.70
C PHE A 137 -15.53 -7.79 -8.53
N VAL A 138 -14.22 -8.00 -8.64
CA VAL A 138 -13.27 -7.65 -7.57
C VAL A 138 -13.25 -6.14 -7.33
N ILE A 139 -13.21 -5.33 -8.41
CA ILE A 139 -13.21 -3.87 -8.32
C ILE A 139 -14.50 -3.39 -7.63
N ALA A 140 -15.66 -3.91 -7.98
CA ALA A 140 -16.92 -3.54 -7.38
C ALA A 140 -16.98 -3.96 -5.90
N MET A 141 -16.70 -5.23 -5.60
CA MET A 141 -16.79 -5.78 -4.24
C MET A 141 -15.83 -5.09 -3.26
N MET A 142 -14.60 -4.80 -3.66
CA MET A 142 -13.64 -4.12 -2.79
C MET A 142 -13.74 -2.61 -2.86
N GLY A 143 -14.05 -2.06 -4.04
CA GLY A 143 -14.12 -0.61 -4.26
C GLY A 143 -15.30 0.04 -3.57
N ILE A 144 -16.51 -0.56 -3.60
CA ILE A 144 -17.70 0.02 -2.98
C ILE A 144 -17.50 0.24 -1.47
N PRO A 145 -17.10 -0.74 -0.65
CA PRO A 145 -16.82 -0.50 0.77
C PRO A 145 -15.73 0.55 1.02
N LEU A 146 -14.67 0.56 0.21
CA LEU A 146 -13.60 1.55 0.33
C LEU A 146 -14.06 2.97 -0.01
N MET A 147 -14.96 3.12 -0.96
CA MET A 147 -15.58 4.42 -1.28
C MET A 147 -16.49 4.92 -0.15
N LEU A 148 -17.20 4.01 0.53
CA LEU A 148 -18.01 4.32 1.73
C LEU A 148 -17.13 4.71 2.93
N GLN A 149 -15.85 4.28 2.97
CA GLN A 149 -14.84 4.63 3.97
C GLN A 149 -14.02 5.89 3.62
N PRO A 150 -14.40 6.75 2.72
CA PRO A 150 -13.64 7.76 1.96
C PRO A 150 -12.17 7.39 1.71
N ASN A 151 -11.92 6.17 1.17
CA ASN A 151 -10.57 5.64 0.92
C ASN A 151 -10.28 5.50 -0.58
N LEU A 152 -10.18 6.64 -1.26
CA LEU A 152 -9.94 6.68 -2.70
C LEU A 152 -8.58 6.05 -3.07
N GLY A 153 -7.53 6.32 -2.30
CA GLY A 153 -6.19 5.77 -2.55
C GLY A 153 -6.17 4.26 -2.53
N GLY A 154 -6.80 3.63 -1.52
CA GLY A 154 -6.93 2.16 -1.45
C GLY A 154 -7.72 1.58 -2.62
N THR A 155 -8.78 2.27 -3.07
CA THR A 155 -9.56 1.87 -4.25
C THR A 155 -8.70 1.91 -5.52
N LEU A 156 -7.95 2.98 -5.74
CA LEU A 156 -7.06 3.13 -6.90
C LEU A 156 -5.98 2.04 -6.94
N ILE A 157 -5.40 1.69 -5.79
CA ILE A 157 -4.40 0.61 -5.72
C ILE A 157 -5.02 -0.73 -6.09
N ILE A 158 -6.20 -1.08 -5.58
CA ILE A 158 -6.88 -2.34 -5.94
C ILE A 158 -7.19 -2.38 -7.44
N VAL A 159 -7.69 -1.28 -8.02
CA VAL A 159 -7.93 -1.17 -9.46
C VAL A 159 -6.65 -1.37 -10.26
N ALA A 160 -5.55 -0.74 -9.84
CA ALA A 160 -4.25 -0.87 -10.50
C ALA A 160 -3.71 -2.31 -10.43
N ILE A 161 -3.83 -2.99 -9.27
CA ILE A 161 -3.45 -4.40 -9.13
C ILE A 161 -4.26 -5.26 -10.09
N CYS A 162 -5.60 -5.10 -10.10
CA CYS A 162 -6.48 -5.86 -10.98
C CYS A 162 -6.13 -5.63 -12.46
N PHE A 163 -5.83 -4.40 -12.87
CA PHE A 163 -5.47 -4.07 -14.25
C PHE A 163 -4.14 -4.69 -14.66
N VAL A 164 -3.10 -4.58 -13.83
CA VAL A 164 -1.79 -5.17 -14.16
C VAL A 164 -1.89 -6.69 -14.30
N MET A 165 -2.61 -7.37 -13.40
CA MET A 165 -2.84 -8.80 -13.48
C MET A 165 -3.69 -9.20 -14.70
N HIS A 166 -4.68 -8.38 -15.07
CA HIS A 166 -5.48 -8.58 -16.27
C HIS A 166 -4.64 -8.41 -17.54
N ILE A 167 -3.81 -7.34 -17.61
CA ILE A 167 -2.93 -7.06 -18.74
C ILE A 167 -1.93 -8.21 -18.97
N GLU A 168 -1.35 -8.73 -17.90
CA GLU A 168 -0.41 -9.87 -17.96
C GLU A 168 -1.05 -11.09 -18.65
N ARG A 169 -2.32 -11.35 -18.38
CA ARG A 169 -3.03 -12.53 -18.91
C ARG A 169 -3.69 -12.31 -20.26
N ARG A 170 -4.16 -11.11 -20.56
CA ARG A 170 -5.04 -10.83 -21.70
C ARG A 170 -4.71 -9.56 -22.50
N GLY A 171 -3.65 -8.87 -22.13
CA GLY A 171 -3.23 -7.64 -22.81
C GLY A 171 -4.10 -6.44 -22.50
N TRP A 172 -3.89 -5.36 -23.28
CA TRP A 172 -4.40 -4.01 -23.01
C TRP A 172 -5.83 -3.75 -23.46
N LYS A 173 -6.41 -4.63 -24.29
CA LYS A 173 -7.70 -4.36 -24.98
C LYS A 173 -8.83 -3.93 -24.05
N TYR A 174 -9.04 -4.65 -22.94
CA TYR A 174 -10.11 -4.32 -22.00
C TYR A 174 -9.68 -3.32 -20.91
N PRO A 175 -8.47 -3.43 -20.31
CA PRO A 175 -8.01 -2.46 -19.34
C PRO A 175 -8.00 -1.01 -19.84
N ILE A 176 -7.68 -0.74 -21.11
CA ILE A 176 -7.68 0.62 -21.66
C ILE A 176 -9.07 1.27 -21.55
N TRP A 177 -10.14 0.54 -21.87
CA TRP A 177 -11.50 1.01 -21.71
C TRP A 177 -11.88 1.19 -20.24
N GLY A 178 -11.39 0.31 -19.38
CA GLY A 178 -11.53 0.42 -17.92
C GLY A 178 -10.85 1.67 -17.36
N VAL A 179 -9.66 2.02 -17.85
CA VAL A 179 -8.96 3.27 -17.49
C VAL A 179 -9.77 4.50 -17.93
N ILE A 180 -10.23 4.54 -19.17
CA ILE A 180 -11.03 5.67 -19.71
C ILE A 180 -12.32 5.84 -18.88
N ALA A 181 -13.07 4.75 -18.65
CA ALA A 181 -14.28 4.79 -17.84
C ALA A 181 -13.98 5.15 -16.38
N GLY A 182 -12.88 4.63 -15.82
CA GLY A 182 -12.41 4.92 -14.46
C GLY A 182 -12.03 6.37 -14.26
N LEU A 183 -11.36 7.02 -15.22
CA LEU A 183 -11.05 8.43 -15.18
C LEU A 183 -12.32 9.30 -15.21
N GLY A 184 -13.30 8.94 -16.04
CA GLY A 184 -14.60 9.60 -16.05
C GLY A 184 -15.35 9.47 -14.72
N LEU A 185 -15.38 8.26 -14.16
CA LEU A 185 -15.99 8.02 -12.85
C LEU A 185 -15.24 8.74 -11.72
N LEU A 186 -13.92 8.78 -11.76
CA LEU A 186 -13.09 9.50 -10.79
C LEU A 186 -13.39 11.00 -10.82
N ALA A 187 -13.46 11.59 -12.01
CA ALA A 187 -13.82 12.99 -12.18
C ALA A 187 -15.22 13.28 -11.58
N LEU A 188 -16.20 12.44 -11.88
CA LEU A 188 -17.56 12.54 -11.32
C LEU A 188 -17.54 12.44 -9.79
N VAL A 189 -16.82 11.46 -9.24
CA VAL A 189 -16.71 11.21 -7.79
C VAL A 189 -16.00 12.36 -7.06
N ILE A 190 -15.03 13.02 -7.71
CA ILE A 190 -14.38 14.23 -7.16
C ILE A 190 -15.37 15.40 -7.15
N MET A 191 -16.08 15.61 -8.25
CA MET A 191 -17.02 16.75 -8.39
C MET A 191 -18.18 16.69 -7.40
N ILE A 192 -18.70 15.49 -7.09
CA ILE A 192 -19.86 15.33 -6.18
C ILE A 192 -19.50 15.54 -4.71
N ALA A 193 -18.24 15.34 -4.30
CA ALA A 193 -17.85 15.37 -2.89
C ALA A 193 -16.97 16.59 -2.56
N PRO A 194 -17.47 17.61 -1.83
CA PRO A 194 -16.72 18.84 -1.52
C PRO A 194 -15.38 18.62 -0.83
N TYR A 195 -15.27 17.56 -0.03
CA TYR A 195 -14.00 17.17 0.63
C TYR A 195 -12.93 16.73 -0.38
N ARG A 196 -13.33 16.00 -1.45
CA ARG A 196 -12.39 15.55 -2.48
C ARG A 196 -11.97 16.70 -3.38
N MET A 197 -12.89 17.61 -3.67
CA MET A 197 -12.60 18.82 -4.42
C MET A 197 -11.54 19.67 -3.71
N ARG A 198 -11.71 19.91 -2.39
CA ARG A 198 -10.71 20.65 -1.60
C ARG A 198 -9.32 20.01 -1.63
N ARG A 199 -9.22 18.66 -1.64
CA ARG A 199 -7.92 17.99 -1.82
C ARG A 199 -7.34 18.16 -3.22
N PHE A 200 -8.19 18.23 -4.22
CA PHE A 200 -7.77 18.49 -5.60
C PHE A 200 -7.31 19.95 -5.76
N ASP A 201 -8.04 20.90 -5.19
CA ASP A 201 -7.65 22.32 -5.17
C ASP A 201 -6.31 22.51 -4.46
N ALA A 202 -6.12 21.89 -3.28
CA ALA A 202 -4.85 21.94 -2.56
C ALA A 202 -3.69 21.27 -3.33
N PHE A 203 -3.97 20.24 -4.15
CA PHE A 203 -2.97 19.66 -5.04
C PHE A 203 -2.58 20.64 -6.16
N TRP A 204 -3.55 21.37 -6.72
CA TRP A 204 -3.28 22.31 -7.81
C TRP A 204 -2.56 23.56 -7.30
N ASP A 205 -3.10 24.18 -6.26
CA ASP A 205 -2.51 25.36 -5.61
C ASP A 205 -2.57 25.22 -4.08
N PRO A 206 -1.53 24.65 -3.44
CA PRO A 206 -1.51 24.52 -1.99
C PRO A 206 -1.33 25.87 -1.27
N TRP A 207 -0.85 26.90 -1.97
CA TRP A 207 -0.64 28.23 -1.41
C TRP A 207 -1.93 29.05 -1.30
N SER A 208 -3.03 28.62 -1.93
CA SER A 208 -4.34 29.26 -1.76
C SER A 208 -4.92 29.10 -0.35
N ASP A 209 -4.55 28.01 0.36
CA ASP A 209 -4.95 27.75 1.76
C ASP A 209 -3.77 27.11 2.54
N PRO A 210 -2.72 27.89 2.83
CA PRO A 210 -1.45 27.37 3.35
C PRO A 210 -1.52 26.89 4.81
N THR A 211 -2.59 27.24 5.53
CA THR A 211 -2.74 26.91 6.96
C THR A 211 -3.61 25.69 7.22
N ASN A 212 -4.40 25.24 6.23
CA ASN A 212 -5.33 24.11 6.38
C ASN A 212 -5.06 23.02 5.32
N THR A 213 -5.72 23.10 4.16
CA THR A 213 -5.72 22.03 3.16
C THR A 213 -4.38 21.89 2.44
N GLY A 214 -3.66 23.01 2.22
CA GLY A 214 -2.32 23.03 1.61
C GLY A 214 -1.18 22.79 2.60
N TYR A 215 -1.44 22.90 3.92
CA TYR A 215 -0.41 22.89 4.95
C TYR A 215 0.54 21.67 4.85
N GLN A 216 -0.01 20.45 4.85
CA GLN A 216 0.78 19.23 4.77
C GLN A 216 1.67 19.17 3.51
N ILE A 217 1.11 19.58 2.36
CA ILE A 217 1.84 19.57 1.08
C ILE A 217 3.01 20.54 1.13
N ILE A 218 2.76 21.76 1.62
CA ILE A 218 3.79 22.80 1.74
C ILE A 218 4.90 22.34 2.68
N GLN A 219 4.58 21.83 3.88
CA GLN A 219 5.58 21.38 4.84
C GLN A 219 6.41 20.20 4.28
N GLY A 220 5.79 19.28 3.55
CA GLY A 220 6.51 18.20 2.86
C GLY A 220 7.49 18.71 1.81
N LEU A 221 7.10 19.71 1.02
CA LEU A 221 7.99 20.33 0.03
C LEU A 221 9.14 21.12 0.69
N VAL A 222 8.85 21.80 1.81
CA VAL A 222 9.88 22.50 2.59
C VAL A 222 10.87 21.51 3.19
N ALA A 223 10.40 20.35 3.70
CA ALA A 223 11.28 19.28 4.18
C ALA A 223 12.27 18.82 3.10
N PHE A 224 11.80 18.57 1.87
CA PHE A 224 12.69 18.24 0.74
C PHE A 224 13.67 19.38 0.41
N ALA A 225 13.22 20.63 0.44
CA ALA A 225 14.07 21.79 0.17
C ALA A 225 15.17 21.94 1.23
N ASN A 226 14.84 21.79 2.52
CA ASN A 226 15.80 21.84 3.62
C ASN A 226 16.84 20.71 3.50
N GLY A 227 16.42 19.50 3.14
CA GLY A 227 17.31 18.36 2.99
C GLY A 227 18.30 18.48 1.83
N SER A 228 17.97 19.25 0.79
CA SER A 228 18.88 19.47 -0.35
C SER A 228 19.48 18.14 -0.89
N LEU A 229 20.79 18.10 -1.15
CA LEU A 229 21.45 16.90 -1.69
C LEU A 229 21.78 15.86 -0.60
N THR A 230 22.33 16.28 0.54
CA THR A 230 22.93 15.39 1.56
C THR A 230 22.16 15.28 2.85
N GLY A 231 21.09 16.08 3.00
CA GLY A 231 20.29 16.16 4.22
C GLY A 231 20.90 17.04 5.31
N VAL A 232 20.07 17.33 6.30
CA VAL A 232 20.49 18.09 7.50
C VAL A 232 21.14 17.20 8.56
N GLY A 233 21.04 15.87 8.41
CA GLY A 233 21.54 14.86 9.34
C GLY A 233 20.45 14.27 10.24
N ILE A 234 20.69 13.06 10.73
CA ILE A 234 19.75 12.29 11.57
C ILE A 234 19.41 13.10 12.84
N GLY A 235 18.11 13.22 13.14
CA GLY A 235 17.60 13.94 14.29
C GLY A 235 17.77 15.44 14.23
N LYS A 236 18.02 16.04 13.06
CA LYS A 236 18.17 17.49 12.87
C LYS A 236 17.09 18.09 11.98
N GLY A 237 16.16 17.32 11.51
CA GLY A 237 15.03 17.78 10.70
C GLY A 237 14.10 18.67 11.54
N LEU A 238 13.80 19.88 11.11
CA LEU A 238 12.92 20.80 11.80
C LEU A 238 11.46 20.66 11.36
N GLN A 239 11.26 20.39 10.07
CA GLN A 239 9.90 20.30 9.52
C GLN A 239 9.17 19.04 10.00
N GLU A 240 9.85 17.92 9.99
CA GLU A 240 9.31 16.62 10.39
C GLU A 240 8.87 16.59 11.86
N GLU A 241 9.43 17.44 12.70
CA GLU A 241 9.19 17.44 14.13
C GLU A 241 8.06 18.33 14.59
N ILE A 242 8.04 19.56 14.06
CA ILE A 242 7.21 20.63 14.59
C ILE A 242 6.06 20.92 13.65
N TYR A 243 6.28 20.79 12.34
CA TYR A 243 5.38 21.32 11.33
C TYR A 243 4.72 20.25 10.44
N LEU A 244 5.29 19.04 10.35
CA LEU A 244 4.80 18.01 9.44
C LEU A 244 3.93 16.98 10.17
N PRO A 245 2.59 17.05 10.10
CA PRO A 245 1.70 16.05 10.65
C PRO A 245 1.91 14.68 9.95
N GLU A 246 1.74 13.58 10.70
CA GLU A 246 1.84 12.21 10.18
C GLU A 246 3.21 11.88 9.55
N SER A 247 4.29 12.51 10.06
CA SER A 247 5.66 12.32 9.57
C SER A 247 6.16 10.88 9.74
N ASP A 248 5.65 10.13 10.70
CA ASP A 248 5.97 8.71 10.93
C ASP A 248 5.13 7.76 10.06
N THR A 249 4.06 8.23 9.44
CA THR A 249 3.16 7.43 8.58
C THR A 249 3.24 7.84 7.12
N ASP A 250 2.33 8.70 6.67
CA ASP A 250 2.17 9.04 5.24
C ASP A 250 3.28 9.94 4.70
N TYR A 251 3.91 10.73 5.58
CA TYR A 251 4.97 11.70 5.24
C TYR A 251 6.38 11.26 5.64
N ILE A 252 6.60 9.97 5.88
CA ILE A 252 7.93 9.45 6.22
C ILE A 252 8.97 9.69 5.10
N PHE A 253 8.54 9.73 3.83
CA PHE A 253 9.45 9.96 2.71
C PHE A 253 9.99 11.42 2.66
N PRO A 254 9.17 12.48 2.85
CA PRO A 254 9.68 13.82 3.09
C PRO A 254 10.60 13.95 4.32
N ALA A 255 10.27 13.28 5.43
CA ALA A 255 11.12 13.25 6.62
C ALA A 255 12.51 12.67 6.32
N ILE A 256 12.56 11.54 5.60
CA ILE A 256 13.83 10.98 5.10
C ILE A 256 14.52 11.96 4.14
N GLY A 257 13.74 12.67 3.32
CA GLY A 257 14.26 13.70 2.44
C GLY A 257 14.91 14.86 3.18
N GLU A 258 14.38 15.27 4.32
CA GLU A 258 14.98 16.32 5.16
C GLU A 258 16.26 15.82 5.84
N GLU A 259 16.24 14.64 6.48
CA GLU A 259 17.39 14.12 7.21
C GLU A 259 18.54 13.63 6.32
N PHE A 260 18.26 12.95 5.21
CA PHE A 260 19.25 12.29 4.34
C PHE A 260 19.36 12.90 2.93
N GLY A 261 18.56 13.90 2.62
CA GLY A 261 18.57 14.59 1.35
C GLY A 261 18.13 13.73 0.16
N LEU A 262 18.43 14.24 -1.03
CA LEU A 262 18.18 13.54 -2.30
C LEU A 262 18.91 12.19 -2.36
N VAL A 263 20.13 12.11 -1.84
CA VAL A 263 20.92 10.86 -1.83
C VAL A 263 20.21 9.77 -1.05
N GLY A 264 19.64 10.08 0.13
CA GLY A 264 18.92 9.12 0.96
C GLY A 264 17.61 8.67 0.30
N THR A 265 16.82 9.58 -0.27
CA THR A 265 15.58 9.25 -0.95
C THR A 265 15.82 8.41 -2.20
N MET A 266 16.84 8.73 -3.01
CA MET A 266 17.23 7.96 -4.19
C MET A 266 17.74 6.57 -3.82
N PHE A 267 18.50 6.44 -2.71
CA PHE A 267 18.94 5.14 -2.20
C PHE A 267 17.74 4.24 -1.84
N LEU A 268 16.70 4.78 -1.19
CA LEU A 268 15.49 4.02 -0.88
C LEU A 268 14.74 3.59 -2.15
N LEU A 269 14.56 4.49 -3.11
CA LEU A 269 13.92 4.14 -4.38
C LEU A 269 14.71 3.08 -5.15
N MET A 270 16.03 3.15 -5.11
CA MET A 270 16.90 2.10 -5.67
C MET A 270 16.69 0.75 -4.96
N LEU A 271 16.51 0.72 -3.65
CA LEU A 271 16.21 -0.53 -2.92
C LEU A 271 14.87 -1.15 -3.39
N TYR A 272 13.81 -0.34 -3.60
CA TYR A 272 12.55 -0.84 -4.16
C TYR A 272 12.72 -1.35 -5.60
N ALA A 273 13.50 -0.65 -6.43
CA ALA A 273 13.80 -1.09 -7.79
C ALA A 273 14.57 -2.43 -7.79
N LEU A 274 15.59 -2.56 -6.95
CA LEU A 274 16.35 -3.80 -6.78
C LEU A 274 15.48 -4.94 -6.23
N TRP A 275 14.59 -4.65 -5.30
CA TRP A 275 13.64 -5.65 -4.80
C TRP A 275 12.70 -6.10 -5.92
N THR A 276 12.12 -5.18 -6.67
CA THR A 276 11.24 -5.49 -7.82
C THR A 276 11.98 -6.32 -8.86
N TRP A 277 13.21 -5.96 -9.17
CA TRP A 277 14.06 -6.73 -10.07
C TRP A 277 14.30 -8.17 -9.58
N ARG A 278 14.53 -8.37 -8.28
CA ARG A 278 14.66 -9.72 -7.69
C ARG A 278 13.36 -10.51 -7.74
N VAL A 279 12.21 -9.87 -7.54
CA VAL A 279 10.91 -10.54 -7.64
C VAL A 279 10.55 -10.84 -9.09
N TYR A 280 11.01 -10.04 -10.06
CA TYR A 280 10.86 -10.33 -11.48
C TYR A 280 11.43 -11.72 -11.86
N TYR A 281 12.55 -12.16 -11.28
CA TYR A 281 13.04 -13.51 -11.49
C TYR A 281 12.11 -14.58 -10.93
N ILE A 282 11.45 -14.32 -9.78
CA ILE A 282 10.44 -15.25 -9.24
C ILE A 282 9.27 -15.38 -10.21
N TYR A 283 8.79 -14.25 -10.74
CA TYR A 283 7.74 -14.18 -11.75
C TYR A 283 8.14 -14.91 -13.04
N ARG A 284 9.32 -14.63 -13.58
CA ARG A 284 9.81 -15.21 -14.82
C ARG A 284 9.94 -16.75 -14.71
N ASP A 285 10.50 -17.23 -13.60
CA ASP A 285 10.80 -18.63 -13.37
C ASP A 285 9.59 -19.42 -12.80
N ALA A 286 8.44 -18.76 -12.61
CA ALA A 286 7.23 -19.39 -12.10
C ALA A 286 6.66 -20.43 -13.08
N LYS A 287 6.42 -21.66 -12.58
CA LYS A 287 6.08 -22.84 -13.40
C LYS A 287 4.60 -22.95 -13.75
N THR A 288 3.73 -22.35 -12.94
CA THR A 288 2.29 -22.41 -13.19
C THR A 288 1.72 -21.02 -13.50
N PRO A 289 0.68 -20.92 -14.33
CA PRO A 289 0.01 -19.65 -14.58
C PRO A 289 -0.45 -18.96 -13.30
N PHE A 290 -0.92 -19.73 -12.31
CA PHE A 290 -1.34 -19.22 -11.01
C PHE A 290 -0.18 -18.55 -10.23
N THR A 291 0.95 -19.26 -10.06
CA THR A 291 2.10 -18.73 -9.32
C THR A 291 2.72 -17.53 -10.02
N LYS A 292 2.66 -17.49 -11.35
CA LYS A 292 3.12 -16.35 -12.17
C LYS A 292 2.26 -15.11 -11.91
N SER A 293 0.95 -15.21 -12.10
CA SER A 293 0.04 -14.09 -11.84
C SER A 293 0.03 -13.69 -10.36
N LEU A 294 0.15 -14.64 -9.43
CA LEU A 294 0.25 -14.36 -8.00
C LEU A 294 1.50 -13.55 -7.66
N ALA A 295 2.67 -13.94 -8.18
CA ALA A 295 3.91 -13.20 -7.96
C ALA A 295 3.81 -11.75 -8.47
N LEU A 296 3.20 -11.54 -9.64
CA LEU A 296 2.95 -10.21 -10.18
C LEU A 296 2.02 -9.39 -9.31
N GLY A 297 0.88 -9.96 -8.90
CA GLY A 297 -0.12 -9.29 -8.08
C GLY A 297 0.40 -8.91 -6.69
N LEU A 298 1.17 -9.80 -6.04
CA LEU A 298 1.82 -9.52 -4.75
C LEU A 298 2.85 -8.40 -4.90
N THR A 299 3.62 -8.39 -5.98
CA THR A 299 4.59 -7.32 -6.26
C THR A 299 3.88 -5.99 -6.47
N ALA A 300 2.83 -5.97 -7.28
CA ALA A 300 2.00 -4.79 -7.53
C ALA A 300 1.41 -4.23 -6.22
N SER A 301 0.98 -5.12 -5.30
CA SER A 301 0.42 -4.72 -4.00
C SER A 301 1.44 -4.15 -3.00
N VAL A 302 2.74 -4.13 -3.36
CA VAL A 302 3.81 -3.43 -2.64
C VAL A 302 4.21 -2.16 -3.40
N ILE A 303 4.40 -2.27 -4.72
CA ILE A 303 4.94 -1.16 -5.52
C ILE A 303 3.92 -0.04 -5.74
N PHE A 304 2.64 -0.35 -5.93
CA PHE A 304 1.64 0.71 -6.10
C PHE A 304 1.44 1.57 -4.85
N PRO A 305 1.34 1.05 -3.62
CA PRO A 305 1.35 1.89 -2.43
C PRO A 305 2.58 2.78 -2.33
N MET A 306 3.78 2.25 -2.60
CA MET A 306 5.02 3.04 -2.62
C MET A 306 4.94 4.17 -3.66
N PHE A 307 4.55 3.86 -4.90
CA PHE A 307 4.42 4.85 -5.96
C PHE A 307 3.39 5.93 -5.62
N VAL A 308 2.22 5.54 -5.10
CA VAL A 308 1.14 6.45 -4.70
C VAL A 308 1.58 7.36 -3.54
N ASN A 309 2.35 6.84 -2.56
CA ASN A 309 2.91 7.65 -1.49
C ASN A 309 3.91 8.68 -2.06
N VAL A 310 4.94 8.21 -2.76
CA VAL A 310 5.98 9.10 -3.32
C VAL A 310 5.36 10.15 -4.24
N ALA A 311 4.47 9.75 -5.16
CA ALA A 311 3.81 10.69 -6.08
C ALA A 311 2.92 11.71 -5.34
N GLY A 312 2.27 11.31 -4.25
CA GLY A 312 1.45 12.21 -3.42
C GLY A 312 2.29 13.26 -2.70
N VAL A 313 3.37 12.84 -2.04
CA VAL A 313 4.21 13.77 -1.24
C VAL A 313 5.14 14.63 -2.09
N THR A 314 5.44 14.23 -3.34
CA THR A 314 6.19 15.04 -4.32
C THR A 314 5.30 15.90 -5.21
N LYS A 315 4.00 15.97 -4.93
CA LYS A 315 3.04 16.75 -5.73
C LYS A 315 2.96 16.32 -7.21
N LEU A 316 3.13 15.03 -7.49
CA LEU A 316 2.84 14.44 -8.81
C LEU A 316 1.38 13.97 -8.92
N MET A 317 0.71 13.71 -7.78
CA MET A 317 -0.71 13.38 -7.69
C MET A 317 -1.30 13.91 -6.37
N PRO A 318 -2.66 14.02 -6.27
CA PRO A 318 -3.29 14.39 -5.00
C PRO A 318 -2.94 13.43 -3.86
N LEU A 319 -2.69 13.96 -2.69
CA LEU A 319 -2.31 13.19 -1.50
C LEU A 319 -3.38 12.16 -1.14
N SER A 320 -2.97 10.91 -0.97
CA SER A 320 -3.87 9.77 -0.74
C SER A 320 -3.91 9.26 0.70
N GLY A 321 -2.91 9.60 1.55
CA GLY A 321 -2.81 9.08 2.91
C GLY A 321 -2.50 7.57 2.94
N ILE A 322 -1.68 7.09 2.02
CA ILE A 322 -1.22 5.70 1.95
C ILE A 322 0.20 5.62 2.52
N PRO A 323 0.43 4.77 3.53
CA PRO A 323 1.76 4.64 4.12
C PRO A 323 2.75 3.98 3.14
N MET A 324 4.03 4.34 3.28
CA MET A 324 5.11 3.76 2.47
C MET A 324 5.46 2.34 2.96
N PRO A 325 5.42 1.32 2.08
CA PRO A 325 5.64 -0.08 2.45
C PRO A 325 6.98 -0.29 3.15
N PHE A 326 7.00 -1.09 4.23
CA PHE A 326 8.17 -1.42 5.06
C PHE A 326 8.80 -0.26 5.85
N LEU A 327 8.53 1.00 5.49
CA LEU A 327 9.14 2.19 6.10
C LEU A 327 8.23 2.83 7.15
N SER A 328 6.99 3.13 6.76
CA SER A 328 6.04 3.86 7.62
C SER A 328 5.66 3.09 8.87
N ALA A 329 5.35 3.82 9.93
CA ALA A 329 4.72 3.28 11.10
C ALA A 329 3.34 2.70 10.76
N GLY A 330 3.13 1.42 11.03
CA GLY A 330 1.85 0.78 10.69
C GLY A 330 1.83 -0.70 11.02
N GLY A 331 1.09 -1.08 12.08
CA GLY A 331 1.06 -2.46 12.53
C GLY A 331 0.53 -3.43 11.48
N SER A 332 -0.70 -3.20 11.00
CA SER A 332 -1.32 -4.09 10.00
C SER A 332 -0.56 -4.10 8.68
N SER A 333 -0.10 -2.92 8.22
CA SER A 333 0.66 -2.80 6.97
C SER A 333 1.94 -3.62 7.04
N MET A 334 2.75 -3.45 8.10
CA MET A 334 4.00 -4.19 8.29
C MET A 334 3.76 -5.71 8.31
N MET A 335 2.73 -6.18 9.03
CA MET A 335 2.38 -7.60 9.10
C MET A 335 2.08 -8.19 7.72
N PHE A 336 1.21 -7.53 6.93
CA PHE A 336 0.86 -8.03 5.59
C PHE A 336 1.98 -7.84 4.56
N MET A 337 2.82 -6.82 4.69
CA MET A 337 4.01 -6.70 3.84
C MET A 337 4.93 -7.91 3.99
N TRP A 338 5.21 -8.35 5.23
CA TRP A 338 6.00 -9.54 5.49
C TRP A 338 5.30 -10.84 5.05
N ALA A 339 3.97 -10.95 5.22
CA ALA A 339 3.19 -12.07 4.72
C ALA A 339 3.31 -12.23 3.19
N LYS A 340 3.26 -11.12 2.44
CA LYS A 340 3.48 -11.09 0.99
C LYS A 340 4.87 -11.61 0.61
N ILE A 341 5.90 -11.20 1.35
CA ILE A 341 7.27 -11.71 1.16
C ILE A 341 7.31 -13.23 1.38
N GLY A 342 6.64 -13.74 2.42
CA GLY A 342 6.55 -15.17 2.70
C GLY A 342 5.98 -15.96 1.51
N LEU A 343 4.86 -15.52 0.94
CA LEU A 343 4.28 -16.16 -0.24
C LEU A 343 5.19 -16.07 -1.48
N LEU A 344 5.85 -14.94 -1.72
CA LEU A 344 6.82 -14.83 -2.82
C LEU A 344 7.99 -15.80 -2.65
N MET A 345 8.46 -15.99 -1.42
CA MET A 345 9.52 -16.96 -1.12
C MET A 345 9.03 -18.40 -1.26
N SER A 346 7.77 -18.71 -0.88
CA SER A 346 7.15 -20.02 -1.08
C SER A 346 7.11 -20.38 -2.58
N ILE A 347 6.66 -19.46 -3.45
CA ILE A 347 6.68 -19.65 -4.91
C ILE A 347 8.11 -19.95 -5.41
N LYS A 348 9.10 -19.20 -4.91
CA LYS A 348 10.52 -19.42 -5.29
C LYS A 348 11.02 -20.80 -4.88
N MET A 349 10.65 -21.28 -3.70
CA MET A 349 11.05 -22.61 -3.21
C MET A 349 10.40 -23.72 -4.02
N GLU A 350 9.12 -23.60 -4.35
CA GLU A 350 8.43 -24.57 -5.23
C GLU A 350 9.03 -24.65 -6.63
N ASN A 351 9.56 -23.53 -7.14
CA ASN A 351 10.26 -23.51 -8.42
C ASN A 351 11.61 -24.25 -8.40
N LYS A 352 12.27 -24.35 -7.23
CA LYS A 352 13.55 -25.06 -7.10
C LYS A 352 13.39 -26.56 -6.89
N ASN A 353 12.32 -26.99 -6.20
CA ASN A 353 12.13 -28.37 -5.77
C ASN A 353 11.46 -29.28 -6.84
N LYS A 354 11.17 -28.77 -8.01
CA LYS A 354 10.64 -29.48 -9.18
C LYS A 354 11.50 -29.21 -10.42
#